data_79d861753ae37c0866e896115b270d7a
#
_entry.id   79d861753ae37c0866e896115b270d7a
#
_cell.length_a   1.000
_cell.length_b   1.000
_cell.length_c   1.000
_cell.angle_alpha   90.00
_cell.angle_beta   90.00
_cell.angle_gamma   90.00
#
_symmetry.space_group_name_H-M   'P 1'
#
loop_
_entity.id
_entity.type
_entity.pdbx_description
1 polymer ?
#
loop_
_entity_poly.entity_id
_entity_poly.type
_entity_poly.pdbx_seq_one_letter_code
_entity_poly.pdbx_strand_id
1 'polypeptide(L)'
;DQSRDARKCVQALLVLREQYLHLLREERTSDRLMQVIDFLLGQPIATIRQVEAGIEASDYKIAQRYVEKLVDHGILREITGKARNRVYRADRILETIDSSLD
;
A
#
# COMPACT_ATOMS: atom_id res chain seq x y z
N ASP A 1 22.09 11.27 -12.51
CA ASP A 1 21.58 12.44 -11.81
C ASP A 1 20.47 12.04 -10.83
N GLN A 2 20.63 12.42 -9.57
CA GLN A 2 19.71 12.06 -8.51
C GLN A 2 18.27 12.57 -8.77
N SER A 3 18.14 13.73 -9.38
CA SER A 3 16.81 14.28 -9.66
C SER A 3 16.09 13.49 -10.76
N ARG A 4 16.80 12.90 -11.69
CA ARG A 4 16.21 12.01 -12.70
C ARG A 4 15.67 10.73 -12.07
N ASP A 5 16.45 10.14 -11.18
CA ASP A 5 16.07 8.89 -10.52
C ASP A 5 14.83 9.10 -9.66
N ALA A 6 14.77 10.23 -8.94
CA ALA A 6 13.60 10.56 -8.12
C ALA A 6 12.35 10.74 -8.98
N ARG A 7 12.47 11.39 -10.15
CA ARG A 7 11.33 11.55 -11.07
C ARG A 7 10.85 10.24 -11.62
N LYS A 8 11.76 9.35 -12.02
CA LYS A 8 11.40 8.03 -12.52
C LYS A 8 10.64 7.23 -11.47
N CYS A 9 11.13 7.27 -10.21
CA CYS A 9 10.48 6.57 -9.11
C CYS A 9 9.06 7.09 -8.89
N VAL A 10 8.88 8.40 -8.81
CA VAL A 10 7.57 9.01 -8.61
C VAL A 10 6.64 8.66 -9.77
N GLN A 11 7.10 8.77 -11.01
CA GLN A 11 6.28 8.45 -12.17
C GLN A 11 5.86 6.98 -12.17
N ALA A 12 6.78 6.07 -11.85
CA ALA A 12 6.48 4.65 -11.80
C ALA A 12 5.46 4.33 -10.70
N LEU A 13 5.58 4.98 -9.55
CA LEU A 13 4.62 4.81 -8.46
C LEU A 13 3.25 5.36 -8.82
N LEU A 14 3.19 6.47 -9.53
CA LEU A 14 1.91 7.04 -9.98
C LEU A 14 1.23 6.13 -11.01
N VAL A 15 1.99 5.50 -11.89
CA VAL A 15 1.44 4.52 -12.83
C VAL A 15 0.87 3.32 -12.06
N LEU A 16 1.61 2.82 -11.09
CA LEU A 16 1.15 1.71 -10.26
C LEU A 16 -0.12 2.09 -9.48
N ARG A 17 -0.15 3.30 -8.92
CA ARG A 17 -1.32 3.81 -8.22
C ARG A 17 -2.54 3.83 -9.12
N GLU A 18 -2.37 4.27 -10.35
CA GLU A 18 -3.45 4.29 -11.34
C GLU A 18 -3.97 2.89 -11.65
N GLN A 19 -3.07 1.92 -11.75
CA GLN A 19 -3.45 0.52 -11.96
C GLN A 19 -4.28 0.00 -10.78
N TYR A 20 -3.90 0.34 -9.56
CA TYR A 20 -4.65 -0.05 -8.37
C TYR A 20 -6.01 0.65 -8.31
N LEU A 21 -6.07 1.91 -8.71
CA LEU A 21 -7.34 2.63 -8.77
C LEU A 21 -8.33 1.91 -9.69
N HIS A 22 -7.87 1.48 -10.85
CA HIS A 22 -8.72 0.70 -11.78
C HIS A 22 -9.11 -0.65 -11.19
N LEU A 23 -8.17 -1.34 -10.55
CA LEU A 23 -8.42 -2.64 -9.95
C LEU A 23 -9.48 -2.57 -8.85
N LEU A 24 -9.47 -1.50 -8.06
CA LEU A 24 -10.33 -1.35 -6.89
C LEU A 24 -11.60 -0.54 -7.15
N ARG A 25 -11.80 -0.06 -8.37
CA ARG A 25 -12.89 0.89 -8.68
C ARG A 25 -14.28 0.37 -8.33
N GLU A 26 -14.48 -0.94 -8.36
CA GLU A 26 -15.79 -1.53 -8.08
C GLU A 26 -16.00 -1.88 -6.60
N GLU A 27 -14.96 -1.72 -5.80
CA GLU A 27 -15.10 -1.90 -4.35
C GLU A 27 -15.88 -0.74 -3.75
N ARG A 28 -16.79 -1.06 -2.82
CA ARG A 28 -17.59 -0.05 -2.12
C ARG A 28 -16.73 0.97 -1.40
N THR A 29 -15.61 0.50 -0.85
CA THR A 29 -14.70 1.32 -0.07
C THR A 29 -13.48 1.74 -0.86
N SER A 30 -13.60 1.83 -2.20
CA SER A 30 -12.45 2.12 -3.06
C SER A 30 -11.69 3.38 -2.62
N ASP A 31 -12.40 4.45 -2.24
CA ASP A 31 -11.76 5.69 -1.79
C ASP A 31 -10.90 5.45 -0.56
N ARG A 32 -11.39 4.68 0.40
CA ARG A 32 -10.64 4.36 1.61
C ARG A 32 -9.48 3.44 1.32
N LEU A 33 -9.68 2.45 0.44
CA LEU A 33 -8.61 1.56 0.01
C LEU A 33 -7.50 2.34 -0.67
N MET A 34 -7.85 3.34 -1.48
CA MET A 34 -6.84 4.20 -2.11
C MET A 34 -6.09 5.04 -1.09
N GLN A 35 -6.73 5.44 0.01
CA GLN A 35 -6.02 6.12 1.11
C GLN A 35 -4.96 5.22 1.72
N VAL A 36 -5.26 3.94 1.89
CA VAL A 36 -4.27 2.96 2.38
C VAL A 36 -3.12 2.84 1.37
N ILE A 37 -3.44 2.76 0.09
CA ILE A 37 -2.41 2.67 -0.95
C ILE A 37 -1.51 3.91 -0.93
N ASP A 38 -2.08 5.11 -0.81
CA ASP A 38 -1.30 6.33 -0.72
C ASP A 38 -0.37 6.32 0.48
N PHE A 39 -0.84 5.81 1.63
CA PHE A 39 0.01 5.62 2.80
C PHE A 39 1.16 4.65 2.48
N LEU A 40 0.85 3.53 1.81
CA LEU A 40 1.84 2.50 1.49
C LEU A 40 2.89 2.98 0.48
N LEU A 41 2.55 3.93 -0.38
CA LEU A 41 3.53 4.50 -1.31
C LEU A 41 4.70 5.14 -0.56
N GLY A 42 4.44 5.69 0.62
CA GLY A 42 5.49 6.25 1.48
C GLY A 42 6.02 5.27 2.52
N GLN A 43 5.29 4.20 2.80
CA GLN A 43 5.68 3.21 3.80
C GLN A 43 5.18 1.83 3.37
N PRO A 44 5.90 1.16 2.45
CA PRO A 44 5.41 -0.10 1.84
C PRO A 44 5.46 -1.31 2.75
N ILE A 45 6.04 -1.20 3.94
CA ILE A 45 6.01 -2.25 4.96
C ILE A 45 5.38 -1.64 6.21
N ALA A 46 4.28 -2.22 6.67
CA ALA A 46 3.52 -1.61 7.76
C ALA A 46 2.71 -2.65 8.53
N THR A 47 2.43 -2.33 9.79
CA THR A 47 1.46 -3.04 10.60
C THR A 47 0.07 -2.44 10.41
N ILE A 48 -0.98 -3.15 10.86
CA ILE A 48 -2.34 -2.62 10.81
C ILE A 48 -2.45 -1.33 11.66
N ARG A 49 -1.78 -1.27 12.80
CA ARG A 49 -1.80 -0.07 13.64
C ARG A 49 -1.17 1.14 12.94
N GLN A 50 -0.12 0.90 12.18
CA GLN A 50 0.50 1.99 11.40
C GLN A 50 -0.44 2.47 10.30
N VAL A 51 -1.14 1.54 9.65
CA VAL A 51 -2.15 1.90 8.65
C VAL A 51 -3.29 2.68 9.31
N GLU A 52 -3.77 2.20 10.45
CA GLU A 52 -4.82 2.88 11.22
C GLU A 52 -4.47 4.34 11.47
N ALA A 53 -3.26 4.59 11.96
CA ALA A 53 -2.79 5.94 12.22
C ALA A 53 -2.62 6.74 10.93
N GLY A 54 -2.09 6.11 9.88
CA GLY A 54 -1.78 6.77 8.62
C GLY A 54 -3.00 7.24 7.86
N ILE A 55 -4.11 6.53 7.93
CA ILE A 55 -5.35 6.92 7.26
C ILE A 55 -6.36 7.56 8.22
N GLU A 56 -5.96 7.74 9.48
CA GLU A 56 -6.83 8.29 10.52
C GLU A 56 -8.15 7.52 10.65
N ALA A 57 -8.04 6.20 10.65
CA ALA A 57 -9.19 5.31 10.81
C ALA A 57 -9.78 5.46 12.21
N SER A 58 -11.10 5.33 12.32
CA SER A 58 -11.78 5.51 13.59
C SER A 58 -11.52 4.36 14.57
N ASP A 59 -11.20 3.17 14.08
CA ASP A 59 -10.78 2.07 14.93
C ASP A 59 -9.93 1.05 14.18
N TYR A 60 -9.33 0.15 14.94
CA TYR A 60 -8.44 -0.88 14.44
C TYR A 60 -9.13 -1.84 13.45
N LYS A 61 -10.38 -2.20 13.76
CA LYS A 61 -11.12 -3.17 12.92
C LYS A 61 -11.35 -2.63 11.50
N ILE A 62 -11.56 -1.34 11.38
CA ILE A 62 -11.74 -0.70 10.08
C ILE A 62 -10.44 -0.80 9.27
N ALA A 63 -9.31 -0.44 9.87
CA ALA A 63 -8.01 -0.55 9.21
C ALA A 63 -7.70 -2.01 8.85
N GLN A 64 -7.99 -2.94 9.76
CA GLN A 64 -7.81 -4.37 9.51
C GLN A 64 -8.61 -4.83 8.29
N ARG A 65 -9.86 -4.40 8.18
CA ARG A 65 -10.71 -4.77 7.05
C ARG A 65 -10.12 -4.28 5.72
N TYR A 66 -9.64 -3.05 5.69
CA TYR A 66 -9.03 -2.51 4.48
C TYR A 66 -7.75 -3.25 4.11
N VAL A 67 -6.89 -3.53 5.11
CA VAL A 67 -5.66 -4.29 4.88
C VAL A 67 -5.99 -5.69 4.32
N GLU A 68 -6.97 -6.37 4.89
CA GLU A 68 -7.39 -7.70 4.42
C GLU A 68 -7.93 -7.65 2.99
N LYS A 69 -8.68 -6.61 2.63
CA LYS A 69 -9.13 -6.41 1.25
C LYS A 69 -7.94 -6.29 0.30
N LEU A 70 -6.93 -5.54 0.68
CA LEU A 70 -5.74 -5.37 -0.17
C LEU A 70 -4.95 -6.67 -0.28
N VAL A 71 -4.94 -7.49 0.77
CA VAL A 71 -4.35 -8.84 0.70
C VAL A 71 -5.12 -9.70 -0.30
N ASP A 72 -6.45 -9.65 -0.27
CA ASP A 72 -7.29 -10.41 -1.19
C ASP A 72 -7.04 -10.03 -2.64
N HIS A 73 -6.74 -8.78 -2.91
CA HIS A 73 -6.41 -8.30 -4.26
C HIS A 73 -4.95 -8.50 -4.64
N GLY A 74 -4.15 -9.08 -3.76
CA GLY A 74 -2.73 -9.32 -4.05
C GLY A 74 -1.84 -8.09 -3.94
N ILE A 75 -2.35 -6.99 -3.39
CA ILE A 75 -1.59 -5.74 -3.24
C ILE A 75 -0.70 -5.78 -2.01
N LEU A 76 -1.18 -6.39 -0.93
CA LEU A 76 -0.43 -6.59 0.31
C LEU A 76 -0.24 -8.07 0.57
N ARG A 77 0.87 -8.40 1.23
CA ARG A 77 1.17 -9.76 1.67
C ARG A 77 1.65 -9.72 3.12
N GLU A 78 1.05 -10.57 3.95
CA GLU A 78 1.49 -10.72 5.34
C GLU A 78 2.81 -11.50 5.36
N ILE A 79 3.81 -10.99 6.05
CA ILE A 79 5.17 -11.54 5.97
C ILE A 79 5.68 -12.13 7.29
N THR A 80 4.90 -12.05 8.36
CA THR A 80 5.37 -12.49 9.68
C THR A 80 4.92 -13.89 10.09
N GLY A 81 3.79 -14.36 9.55
CA GLY A 81 3.22 -15.64 9.94
C GLY A 81 2.75 -15.70 11.39
N LYS A 82 2.51 -14.54 12.01
CA LYS A 82 2.10 -14.44 13.42
C LYS A 82 0.61 -14.25 13.55
N ALA A 83 0.06 -14.58 14.72
CA ALA A 83 -1.33 -14.31 15.05
C ALA A 83 -1.56 -12.86 15.49
N ARG A 84 -0.51 -12.18 15.99
CA ARG A 84 -0.56 -10.79 16.48
C ARG A 84 0.59 -9.99 15.92
N ASN A 85 0.40 -8.68 15.86
CA ASN A 85 1.42 -7.74 15.39
C ASN A 85 1.93 -8.13 14.02
N ARG A 86 1.02 -8.51 13.13
CA ARG A 86 1.35 -8.90 11.77
C ARG A 86 1.90 -7.72 11.00
N VAL A 87 2.92 -8.00 10.18
CA VAL A 87 3.50 -7.01 9.28
C VAL A 87 3.10 -7.38 7.86
N TYR A 88 2.74 -6.37 7.08
CA TYR A 88 2.32 -6.52 5.69
C TYR A 88 3.27 -5.76 4.79
N ARG A 89 3.49 -6.30 3.60
CA ARG A 89 4.41 -5.72 2.64
C ARG A 89 3.71 -5.53 1.30
N ALA A 90 3.88 -4.35 0.71
CA ALA A 90 3.40 -4.03 -0.62
C ALA A 90 4.51 -4.35 -1.62
N ASP A 91 4.56 -5.61 -2.08
CA ASP A 91 5.68 -6.12 -2.88
C ASP A 91 5.89 -5.32 -4.16
N ARG A 92 4.83 -5.00 -4.90
CA ARG A 92 4.97 -4.28 -6.16
C ARG A 92 5.43 -2.84 -5.97
N ILE A 93 5.00 -2.22 -4.88
CA ILE A 93 5.48 -0.87 -4.55
C ILE A 93 6.98 -0.92 -4.30
N LEU A 94 7.44 -1.89 -3.48
CA LEU A 94 8.87 -2.05 -3.21
C LEU A 94 9.66 -2.35 -4.47
N GLU A 95 9.17 -3.27 -5.30
CA GLU A 95 9.82 -3.60 -6.57
C GLU A 95 9.94 -2.37 -7.46
N THR A 96 8.90 -1.54 -7.50
CA THR A 96 8.89 -0.34 -8.30
C THR A 96 9.94 0.66 -7.81
N ILE A 97 10.03 0.83 -6.48
CA ILE A 97 11.04 1.72 -5.88
C ILE A 97 12.44 1.20 -6.20
N ASP A 98 12.70 -0.10 -5.98
CA ASP A 98 14.01 -0.70 -6.21
C ASP A 98 14.41 -0.62 -7.68
N SER A 99 13.50 -0.90 -8.59
CA SER A 99 13.76 -0.84 -10.03
C SER A 99 14.11 0.58 -10.48
N SER A 100 13.51 1.58 -9.86
CA SER A 100 13.73 2.98 -10.25
C SER A 100 15.06 3.52 -9.73
N LEU A 101 15.65 2.86 -8.73
CA LEU A 101 16.94 3.28 -8.17
C LEU A 101 18.13 2.71 -8.94
N ASP A 102 17.90 1.72 -9.78
CA ASP A 102 18.93 1.16 -10.66
C ASP A 102 19.04 2.02 -11.95
#